data_2595beaea17a954356188d8e6c4d6e6a
#
_entry.id   2595beaea17a954356188d8e6c4d6e6a
#
_cell.length_a   1.000
_cell.length_b   1.000
_cell.length_c   1.000
_cell.angle_alpha   90.00
_cell.angle_beta   90.00
_cell.angle_gamma   90.00
#
_symmetry.space_group_name_H-M   'P 1'
#
loop_
_entity.id
_entity.type
_entity.pdbx_description
1 polymer ?
#
loop_
_entity_poly.entity_id
_entity_poly.type
_entity_poly.pdbx_seq_one_letter_code
_entity_poly.pdbx_strand_id
1 'polypeptide(L)'
;MNIFQKIPYHLWYLYKTEFLRKEVIRCCRKEAENADERKAAELKEVETYLQKYCFTLFPYRFIKKYDKIRIEVERDEEGSPFVYRGSKKLFFPEKWSDERCRNYYREILTEQDKESPHCYISDDKRLPGEGDSIADVGGAEGFFALDHIERAGKVYIFECEEEWQEPLRKTFSPWKDKVEIINKYVGDKDDEGRNFVTLDSFFRDKKCDYVKADIEGAETALLKGGESTFRNKVRKTLLCAYHNQDDEEKINRYLEEYGFTHEPSHGFMLMAAGYLNGDKDSFKPPYLRRGVIFGSR
;
A
#
# COMPACT_ATOMS: atom_id res chain seq x y z
N MET A 1 -27.31 -28.86 -20.76
CA MET A 1 -25.95 -28.78 -21.34
C MET A 1 -25.63 -27.30 -21.47
N ASN A 2 -24.78 -26.80 -20.58
CA ASN A 2 -24.53 -25.34 -20.44
C ASN A 2 -23.68 -24.84 -21.63
N ILE A 3 -24.20 -23.92 -22.40
CA ILE A 3 -23.55 -23.34 -23.60
C ILE A 3 -22.16 -22.69 -23.23
N PHE A 4 -21.92 -22.36 -21.98
CA PHE A 4 -20.67 -21.75 -21.49
C PHE A 4 -19.46 -22.70 -21.41
N GLN A 5 -19.62 -24.01 -21.56
CA GLN A 5 -18.50 -24.97 -21.49
C GLN A 5 -17.66 -25.07 -22.79
N LYS A 6 -17.96 -24.31 -23.86
CA LYS A 6 -17.24 -24.35 -25.14
C LYS A 6 -16.49 -23.07 -25.51
N ILE A 7 -16.51 -22.06 -24.65
CA ILE A 7 -15.79 -20.80 -24.94
C ILE A 7 -14.31 -20.97 -24.55
N PRO A 8 -13.36 -20.78 -25.50
CA PRO A 8 -11.93 -20.76 -25.13
C PRO A 8 -11.64 -19.75 -24.03
N TYR A 9 -10.74 -20.12 -23.08
CA TYR A 9 -10.44 -19.30 -21.89
C TYR A 9 -10.11 -17.84 -22.23
N HIS A 10 -9.34 -17.59 -23.29
CA HIS A 10 -8.98 -16.24 -23.72
C HIS A 10 -10.19 -15.39 -24.18
N LEU A 11 -11.17 -15.99 -24.86
CA LEU A 11 -12.41 -15.28 -25.27
C LEU A 11 -13.31 -15.01 -24.05
N TRP A 12 -13.38 -15.94 -23.14
CA TRP A 12 -14.11 -15.75 -21.88
C TRP A 12 -13.48 -14.64 -21.01
N TYR A 13 -12.15 -14.60 -20.93
CA TYR A 13 -11.41 -13.56 -20.24
C TYR A 13 -11.64 -12.18 -20.87
N LEU A 14 -11.55 -12.08 -22.19
CA LEU A 14 -11.86 -10.84 -22.91
C LEU A 14 -13.31 -10.38 -22.72
N TYR A 15 -14.25 -11.30 -22.74
CA TYR A 15 -15.66 -10.98 -22.45
C TYR A 15 -15.85 -10.46 -21.02
N LYS A 16 -15.24 -11.14 -20.05
CA LYS A 16 -15.30 -10.72 -18.65
C LYS A 16 -14.69 -9.32 -18.44
N THR A 17 -13.50 -9.10 -18.95
CA THR A 17 -12.83 -7.79 -18.80
C THR A 17 -13.62 -6.66 -19.44
N GLU A 18 -14.22 -6.91 -20.62
CA GLU A 18 -15.06 -5.92 -21.29
C GLU A 18 -16.36 -5.65 -20.53
N PHE A 19 -17.00 -6.69 -19.98
CA PHE A 19 -18.17 -6.54 -19.11
C PHE A 19 -17.85 -5.71 -17.88
N LEU A 20 -16.78 -6.04 -17.18
CA LEU A 20 -16.31 -5.31 -16.00
C LEU A 20 -16.01 -3.85 -16.32
N ARG A 21 -15.31 -3.61 -17.41
CA ARG A 21 -14.96 -2.26 -17.87
C ARG A 21 -16.20 -1.38 -18.04
N LYS A 22 -17.25 -1.92 -18.71
CA LYS A 22 -18.52 -1.21 -18.90
C LYS A 22 -19.24 -0.96 -17.59
N GLU A 23 -19.21 -1.92 -16.68
CA GLU A 23 -19.86 -1.81 -15.38
C GLU A 23 -19.17 -0.75 -14.52
N VAL A 24 -17.84 -0.75 -14.46
CA VAL A 24 -17.07 0.29 -13.73
C VAL A 24 -17.34 1.68 -14.32
N ILE A 25 -17.32 1.82 -15.65
CA ILE A 25 -17.65 3.11 -16.30
C ILE A 25 -19.06 3.58 -15.90
N ARG A 26 -20.04 2.67 -15.87
CA ARG A 26 -21.41 3.00 -15.44
C ARG A 26 -21.43 3.46 -13.99
N CYS A 27 -20.71 2.80 -13.12
CA CYS A 27 -20.59 3.19 -11.71
C CYS A 27 -19.90 4.55 -11.53
N CYS A 28 -18.79 4.80 -12.24
CA CYS A 28 -18.11 6.11 -12.22
C CYS A 28 -19.10 7.25 -12.54
N ARG A 29 -19.90 7.11 -13.58
CA ARG A 29 -20.90 8.12 -13.98
C ARG A 29 -21.94 8.34 -12.90
N LYS A 30 -22.51 7.24 -12.36
CA LYS A 30 -23.54 7.32 -11.33
C LYS A 30 -23.02 7.93 -10.02
N GLU A 31 -21.80 7.56 -9.61
CA GLU A 31 -21.19 8.11 -8.40
C GLU A 31 -20.84 9.58 -8.58
N ALA A 32 -20.36 10.00 -9.75
CA ALA A 32 -20.01 11.38 -10.05
C ALA A 32 -21.21 12.35 -9.94
N GLU A 33 -22.45 11.87 -10.18
CA GLU A 33 -23.68 12.68 -10.06
C GLU A 33 -23.94 13.19 -8.62
N ASN A 34 -23.43 12.46 -7.61
CA ASN A 34 -23.65 12.75 -6.19
C ASN A 34 -22.34 13.07 -5.43
N ALA A 35 -21.23 13.16 -6.14
CA ALA A 35 -19.92 13.44 -5.57
C ALA A 35 -19.65 14.95 -5.51
N ASP A 36 -18.74 15.35 -4.62
CA ASP A 36 -18.14 16.68 -4.68
C ASP A 36 -17.33 16.86 -5.98
N GLU A 37 -16.95 18.10 -6.27
CA GLU A 37 -16.26 18.47 -7.51
C GLU A 37 -14.94 17.70 -7.70
N ARG A 38 -14.16 17.49 -6.61
CA ARG A 38 -12.88 16.76 -6.64
C ARG A 38 -13.12 15.28 -7.00
N LYS A 39 -13.99 14.62 -6.26
CA LYS A 39 -14.31 13.19 -6.49
C LYS A 39 -14.92 12.96 -7.87
N ALA A 40 -15.79 13.85 -8.33
CA ALA A 40 -16.38 13.78 -9.66
C ALA A 40 -15.31 13.89 -10.77
N ALA A 41 -14.34 14.79 -10.62
CA ALA A 41 -13.22 14.92 -11.57
C ALA A 41 -12.34 13.66 -11.59
N GLU A 42 -11.99 13.10 -10.44
CA GLU A 42 -11.21 11.86 -10.32
C GLU A 42 -11.93 10.65 -10.94
N LEU A 43 -13.24 10.51 -10.71
CA LEU A 43 -14.08 9.48 -11.35
C LEU A 43 -14.12 9.63 -12.87
N LYS A 44 -14.15 10.86 -13.37
CA LYS A 44 -14.11 11.16 -14.80
C LYS A 44 -12.77 10.81 -15.43
N GLU A 45 -11.69 10.96 -14.71
CA GLU A 45 -10.36 10.54 -15.16
C GLU A 45 -10.29 9.03 -15.35
N VAL A 46 -10.76 8.24 -14.36
CA VAL A 46 -10.87 6.78 -14.44
C VAL A 46 -11.75 6.36 -15.61
N GLU A 47 -12.94 6.98 -15.77
CA GLU A 47 -13.82 6.72 -16.91
C GLU A 47 -13.10 6.94 -18.23
N THR A 48 -12.42 8.08 -18.37
CA THR A 48 -11.69 8.46 -19.59
C THR A 48 -10.57 7.45 -19.93
N TYR A 49 -9.85 6.98 -18.91
CA TYR A 49 -8.86 5.93 -19.09
C TYR A 49 -9.49 4.63 -19.59
N LEU A 50 -10.54 4.15 -18.90
CA LEU A 50 -11.18 2.88 -19.22
C LEU A 50 -11.91 2.88 -20.57
N GLN A 51 -12.28 4.03 -21.11
CA GLN A 51 -12.81 4.13 -22.48
C GLN A 51 -11.77 3.81 -23.55
N LYS A 52 -10.48 3.98 -23.26
CA LYS A 52 -9.39 3.89 -24.25
C LYS A 52 -8.42 2.74 -24.02
N TYR A 53 -8.31 2.27 -22.79
CA TYR A 53 -7.27 1.33 -22.36
C TYR A 53 -7.84 0.11 -21.65
N CYS A 54 -7.01 -0.91 -21.51
CA CYS A 54 -7.36 -2.13 -20.80
C CYS A 54 -7.57 -1.91 -19.31
N PHE A 55 -8.26 -2.85 -18.71
CA PHE A 55 -8.48 -2.94 -17.28
C PHE A 55 -7.17 -3.14 -16.51
N THR A 56 -6.92 -2.34 -15.47
CA THR A 56 -5.70 -2.39 -14.66
C THR A 56 -5.98 -1.89 -13.23
N LEU A 57 -5.14 -2.28 -12.27
CA LEU A 57 -5.23 -1.86 -10.87
C LEU A 57 -5.18 -0.32 -10.73
N PHE A 58 -4.28 0.31 -11.48
CA PHE A 58 -4.16 1.77 -11.56
C PHE A 58 -4.66 2.26 -12.93
N PRO A 59 -5.93 2.70 -13.05
CA PRO A 59 -6.51 3.09 -14.34
C PRO A 59 -6.06 4.50 -14.77
N TYR A 60 -4.76 4.71 -14.89
CA TYR A 60 -4.11 5.98 -15.23
C TYR A 60 -2.95 5.78 -16.22
N ARG A 61 -2.58 6.85 -16.92
CA ARG A 61 -1.53 6.77 -17.94
C ARG A 61 -0.11 6.68 -17.37
N PHE A 62 0.11 7.10 -16.15
CA PHE A 62 1.43 7.11 -15.52
C PHE A 62 2.08 5.70 -15.49
N ILE A 63 1.28 4.63 -15.39
CA ILE A 63 1.80 3.24 -15.36
C ILE A 63 2.73 2.93 -16.54
N LYS A 64 2.51 3.57 -17.70
CA LYS A 64 3.33 3.38 -18.90
C LYS A 64 4.76 3.93 -18.78
N LYS A 65 5.03 4.77 -17.77
CA LYS A 65 6.38 5.28 -17.48
C LYS A 65 7.32 4.11 -17.14
N TYR A 66 6.78 3.04 -16.56
CA TYR A 66 7.52 1.91 -16.00
C TYR A 66 7.62 0.70 -16.93
N ASP A 67 6.86 0.64 -18.02
CA ASP A 67 6.86 -0.50 -18.97
C ASP A 67 8.25 -0.85 -19.51
N LYS A 68 9.09 0.16 -19.73
CA LYS A 68 10.43 0.02 -20.34
C LYS A 68 11.57 0.45 -19.41
N ILE A 69 11.30 0.64 -18.11
CA ILE A 69 12.35 1.03 -17.19
C ILE A 69 13.38 -0.09 -17.06
N ARG A 70 14.66 0.27 -17.20
CA ARG A 70 15.76 -0.67 -16.97
C ARG A 70 16.06 -0.71 -15.48
N ILE A 71 15.95 -1.88 -14.88
CA ILE A 71 16.28 -2.16 -13.49
C ILE A 71 17.47 -3.10 -13.48
N GLU A 72 18.56 -2.68 -12.89
CA GLU A 72 19.75 -3.49 -12.66
C GLU A 72 19.63 -4.17 -11.30
N VAL A 73 19.75 -5.50 -11.31
CA VAL A 73 19.79 -6.32 -10.09
C VAL A 73 21.23 -6.80 -9.94
N GLU A 74 21.81 -6.51 -8.80
CA GLU A 74 23.12 -6.98 -8.40
C GLU A 74 22.99 -8.02 -7.28
N ARG A 75 24.09 -8.73 -7.00
CA ARG A 75 24.17 -9.66 -5.87
C ARG A 75 25.36 -9.33 -5.00
N ASP A 76 25.19 -9.47 -3.69
CA ASP A 76 26.31 -9.35 -2.75
C ASP A 76 27.19 -10.60 -2.77
N GLU A 77 28.23 -10.61 -1.93
CA GLU A 77 29.19 -11.72 -1.83
C GLU A 77 28.54 -13.04 -1.37
N GLU A 78 27.38 -12.96 -0.70
CA GLU A 78 26.60 -14.12 -0.24
C GLU A 78 25.55 -14.56 -1.26
N GLY A 79 25.41 -13.84 -2.40
CA GLY A 79 24.48 -14.15 -3.47
C GLY A 79 23.11 -13.51 -3.31
N SER A 80 22.86 -12.68 -2.28
CA SER A 80 21.58 -12.00 -2.06
C SER A 80 21.35 -10.89 -3.08
N PRO A 81 20.23 -10.92 -3.80
CA PRO A 81 19.91 -9.92 -4.81
C PRO A 81 19.52 -8.58 -4.18
N PHE A 82 19.95 -7.49 -4.79
CA PHE A 82 19.55 -6.15 -4.43
C PHE A 82 19.45 -5.22 -5.64
N VAL A 83 18.76 -4.10 -5.45
CA VAL A 83 18.77 -2.96 -6.37
C VAL A 83 19.27 -1.72 -5.64
N TYR A 84 19.74 -0.73 -6.41
CA TYR A 84 20.03 0.57 -5.83
C TYR A 84 18.79 1.47 -5.83
N ARG A 85 18.49 2.04 -4.67
CA ARG A 85 17.57 3.16 -4.48
C ARG A 85 18.40 4.41 -4.13
N GLY A 86 18.72 5.22 -5.14
CA GLY A 86 19.76 6.24 -4.99
C GLY A 86 21.12 5.59 -4.72
N SER A 87 21.74 5.91 -3.58
CA SER A 87 22.99 5.28 -3.12
C SER A 87 22.79 4.10 -2.17
N LYS A 88 21.53 3.79 -1.81
CA LYS A 88 21.20 2.78 -0.80
C LYS A 88 20.83 1.46 -1.49
N LYS A 89 21.22 0.33 -0.87
CA LYS A 89 20.85 -1.01 -1.34
C LYS A 89 19.53 -1.43 -0.75
N LEU A 90 18.62 -1.90 -1.61
CA LEU A 90 17.36 -2.54 -1.22
C LEU A 90 17.46 -4.02 -1.58
N PHE A 91 17.53 -4.87 -0.57
CA PHE A 91 17.70 -6.31 -0.73
C PHE A 91 16.37 -7.03 -0.91
N PHE A 92 16.41 -8.16 -1.64
CA PHE A 92 15.31 -9.08 -1.83
C PHE A 92 15.65 -10.48 -1.31
N PRO A 93 14.66 -11.36 -1.13
CA PRO A 93 14.91 -12.73 -0.71
C PRO A 93 15.95 -13.43 -1.60
N GLU A 94 16.92 -14.10 -1.00
CA GLU A 94 18.07 -14.74 -1.68
C GLU A 94 17.63 -15.66 -2.83
N LYS A 95 16.54 -16.41 -2.63
CA LYS A 95 16.00 -17.37 -3.61
C LYS A 95 15.32 -16.74 -4.81
N TRP A 96 15.14 -15.42 -4.82
CA TRP A 96 14.47 -14.76 -5.95
C TRP A 96 15.40 -14.68 -7.15
N SER A 97 14.83 -14.94 -8.33
CA SER A 97 15.52 -14.67 -9.59
C SER A 97 15.62 -13.16 -9.85
N ASP A 98 16.62 -12.76 -10.62
CA ASP A 98 16.77 -11.35 -11.02
C ASP A 98 15.54 -10.81 -11.76
N GLU A 99 14.84 -11.68 -12.50
CA GLU A 99 13.60 -11.32 -13.18
C GLU A 99 12.48 -11.02 -12.18
N ARG A 100 12.34 -11.85 -11.12
CA ARG A 100 11.37 -11.62 -10.04
C ARG A 100 11.68 -10.30 -9.31
N CYS A 101 12.95 -10.07 -8.98
CA CYS A 101 13.38 -8.81 -8.35
C CYS A 101 13.06 -7.58 -9.23
N ARG A 102 13.37 -7.66 -10.53
CA ARG A 102 13.05 -6.57 -11.48
C ARG A 102 11.55 -6.28 -11.57
N ASN A 103 10.73 -7.33 -11.64
CA ASN A 103 9.29 -7.17 -11.76
C ASN A 103 8.71 -6.57 -10.49
N TYR A 104 9.06 -7.11 -9.33
CA TYR A 104 8.63 -6.62 -8.03
C TYR A 104 9.04 -5.15 -7.80
N TYR A 105 10.30 -4.81 -8.07
CA TYR A 105 10.75 -3.42 -7.93
C TYR A 105 10.08 -2.46 -8.91
N ARG A 106 9.73 -2.93 -10.12
CA ARG A 106 8.93 -2.15 -11.07
C ARG A 106 7.52 -1.89 -10.54
N GLU A 107 6.92 -2.87 -9.89
CA GLU A 107 5.61 -2.72 -9.22
C GLU A 107 5.70 -1.66 -8.13
N ILE A 108 6.69 -1.73 -7.23
CA ILE A 108 6.91 -0.69 -6.20
C ILE A 108 7.06 0.70 -6.84
N LEU A 109 7.90 0.84 -7.86
CA LEU A 109 8.09 2.13 -8.54
C LEU A 109 6.79 2.66 -9.17
N THR A 110 5.95 1.76 -9.67
CA THR A 110 4.63 2.11 -10.22
C THR A 110 3.68 2.56 -9.12
N GLU A 111 3.62 1.82 -8.03
CA GLU A 111 2.78 2.13 -6.87
C GLU A 111 3.17 3.44 -6.19
N GLN A 112 4.46 3.73 -6.14
CA GLN A 112 5.02 4.92 -5.51
C GLN A 112 5.27 6.09 -6.48
N ASP A 113 4.74 6.03 -7.71
CA ASP A 113 4.69 7.22 -8.59
C ASP A 113 3.78 8.29 -7.96
N LYS A 114 4.18 9.55 -8.06
CA LYS A 114 3.41 10.69 -7.47
C LYS A 114 1.98 10.82 -8.01
N GLU A 115 1.70 10.27 -9.18
CA GLU A 115 0.35 10.21 -9.77
C GLU A 115 -0.44 8.97 -9.33
N SER A 116 0.19 8.04 -8.58
CA SER A 116 -0.46 6.83 -8.13
C SER A 116 -1.38 7.09 -6.92
N PRO A 117 -2.59 6.52 -6.92
CA PRO A 117 -3.45 6.53 -5.73
C PRO A 117 -2.81 5.83 -4.50
N HIS A 118 -1.86 4.93 -4.74
CA HIS A 118 -1.14 4.20 -3.68
C HIS A 118 0.14 4.91 -3.22
N CYS A 119 0.49 6.06 -3.80
CA CYS A 119 1.70 6.78 -3.42
C CYS A 119 1.63 7.26 -1.96
N TYR A 120 2.58 6.80 -1.13
CA TYR A 120 2.66 7.22 0.27
C TYR A 120 3.01 8.71 0.37
N ILE A 121 4.03 9.15 -0.35
CA ILE A 121 4.52 10.53 -0.30
C ILE A 121 4.31 11.22 -1.65
N SER A 122 3.11 11.70 -1.88
CA SER A 122 2.79 12.46 -3.09
C SER A 122 3.23 13.93 -3.02
N ASP A 123 3.38 14.48 -1.81
CA ASP A 123 3.81 15.84 -1.54
C ASP A 123 4.58 15.96 -0.21
N ASP A 124 5.24 17.12 0.00
CA ASP A 124 6.12 17.33 1.14
C ASP A 124 5.39 17.38 2.49
N LYS A 125 4.09 17.71 2.53
CA LYS A 125 3.32 17.73 3.78
C LYS A 125 3.17 16.34 4.39
N ARG A 126 3.24 15.29 3.55
CA ARG A 126 3.15 13.88 3.95
C ARG A 126 4.47 13.32 4.47
N LEU A 127 5.59 14.02 4.26
CA LEU A 127 6.90 13.57 4.74
C LEU A 127 6.92 13.46 6.27
N PRO A 128 7.60 12.43 6.82
CA PRO A 128 8.00 12.43 8.22
C PRO A 128 8.81 13.68 8.54
N GLY A 129 8.67 14.20 9.76
CA GLY A 129 9.50 15.30 10.26
C GLY A 129 10.96 14.89 10.45
N GLU A 130 11.84 15.87 10.52
CA GLU A 130 13.25 15.63 10.86
C GLU A 130 13.36 15.12 12.30
N GLY A 131 14.05 14.01 12.50
CA GLY A 131 14.21 13.36 13.81
C GLY A 131 12.99 12.56 14.30
N ASP A 132 11.95 12.38 13.47
CA ASP A 132 10.77 11.61 13.85
C ASP A 132 11.09 10.13 14.12
N SER A 133 10.36 9.58 15.10
CA SER A 133 10.26 8.14 15.30
C SER A 133 9.15 7.58 14.41
N ILE A 134 9.51 6.74 13.47
CA ILE A 134 8.62 6.19 12.44
C ILE A 134 8.27 4.75 12.80
N ALA A 135 6.98 4.41 12.77
CA ALA A 135 6.50 3.04 12.68
C ALA A 135 6.10 2.74 11.22
N ASP A 136 6.83 1.84 10.56
CA ASP A 136 6.50 1.27 9.26
C ASP A 136 5.88 -0.09 9.49
N VAL A 137 4.54 -0.15 9.47
CA VAL A 137 3.78 -1.38 9.75
C VAL A 137 3.36 -2.02 8.43
N GLY A 138 3.74 -3.28 8.26
CA GLY A 138 3.76 -3.94 6.95
C GLY A 138 4.90 -3.38 6.11
N GLY A 139 6.14 -3.56 6.60
CA GLY A 139 7.33 -2.99 5.98
C GLY A 139 7.75 -3.69 4.69
N ALA A 140 7.36 -4.95 4.51
CA ALA A 140 7.77 -5.81 3.40
C ALA A 140 9.29 -5.69 3.12
N GLU A 141 9.69 -5.22 1.95
CA GLU A 141 11.09 -4.98 1.58
C GLU A 141 11.73 -3.76 2.28
N GLY A 142 10.94 -2.90 2.93
CA GLY A 142 11.42 -1.70 3.63
C GLY A 142 11.59 -0.46 2.75
N PHE A 143 10.94 -0.38 1.60
CA PHE A 143 11.09 0.74 0.67
C PHE A 143 10.74 2.10 1.33
N PHE A 144 9.61 2.18 2.04
CA PHE A 144 9.20 3.41 2.73
C PHE A 144 10.22 3.80 3.80
N ALA A 145 10.61 2.87 4.67
CA ALA A 145 11.62 3.10 5.70
C ALA A 145 12.96 3.55 5.10
N LEU A 146 13.40 2.92 4.00
CA LEU A 146 14.67 3.23 3.33
C LEU A 146 14.69 4.63 2.71
N ASP A 147 13.57 5.09 2.14
CA ASP A 147 13.48 6.44 1.58
C ASP A 147 13.60 7.52 2.65
N HIS A 148 13.15 7.23 3.88
CA HIS A 148 13.11 8.20 4.97
C HIS A 148 14.16 8.00 6.05
N ILE A 149 15.04 6.99 5.92
CA ILE A 149 16.01 6.61 6.96
C ILE A 149 16.96 7.73 7.37
N GLU A 150 17.38 8.58 6.44
CA GLU A 150 18.33 9.66 6.73
C GLU A 150 17.73 10.72 7.64
N ARG A 151 16.46 11.08 7.39
CA ARG A 151 15.77 12.10 8.18
C ARG A 151 15.14 11.56 9.48
N ALA A 152 14.85 10.27 9.55
CA ALA A 152 14.25 9.66 10.74
C ALA A 152 15.21 9.67 11.93
N GLY A 153 14.72 9.87 13.15
CA GLY A 153 15.45 9.68 14.39
C GLY A 153 15.55 8.21 14.78
N LYS A 154 14.44 7.47 14.65
CA LYS A 154 14.33 6.02 14.86
C LYS A 154 13.30 5.45 13.93
N VAL A 155 13.51 4.21 13.46
CA VAL A 155 12.55 3.49 12.62
C VAL A 155 12.25 2.13 13.25
N TYR A 156 10.97 1.82 13.36
CA TYR A 156 10.44 0.54 13.81
C TYR A 156 9.71 -0.08 12.64
N ILE A 157 10.25 -1.19 12.11
CA ILE A 157 9.66 -1.91 10.97
C ILE A 157 8.96 -3.15 11.51
N PHE A 158 7.64 -3.18 11.43
CA PHE A 158 6.85 -4.36 11.74
C PHE A 158 6.63 -5.17 10.46
N GLU A 159 7.24 -6.33 10.38
CA GLU A 159 7.11 -7.25 9.27
C GLU A 159 7.13 -8.68 9.80
N CYS A 160 6.07 -9.43 9.50
CA CYS A 160 5.86 -10.77 10.06
C CYS A 160 6.20 -11.90 9.08
N GLU A 161 6.32 -11.59 7.79
CA GLU A 161 6.70 -12.57 6.78
C GLU A 161 8.18 -12.93 6.89
N GLU A 162 8.46 -14.22 7.07
CA GLU A 162 9.82 -14.72 7.30
C GLU A 162 10.75 -14.41 6.12
N GLU A 163 10.23 -14.41 4.90
CA GLU A 163 11.04 -14.15 3.70
C GLU A 163 11.64 -12.74 3.68
N TRP A 164 11.06 -11.76 4.39
CA TRP A 164 11.57 -10.38 4.46
C TRP A 164 12.55 -10.15 5.60
N GLN A 165 12.67 -11.04 6.57
CA GLN A 165 13.51 -10.80 7.75
C GLN A 165 14.99 -10.59 7.39
N GLU A 166 15.56 -11.43 6.54
CA GLU A 166 16.97 -11.30 6.14
C GLU A 166 17.20 -10.14 5.15
N PRO A 167 16.36 -9.94 4.10
CA PRO A 167 16.44 -8.76 3.27
C PRO A 167 16.41 -7.44 4.04
N LEU A 168 15.53 -7.30 5.02
CA LEU A 168 15.45 -6.12 5.87
C LEU A 168 16.74 -5.92 6.69
N ARG A 169 17.26 -6.99 7.33
CA ARG A 169 18.54 -6.89 8.07
C ARG A 169 19.69 -6.42 7.18
N LYS A 170 19.79 -6.95 5.94
CA LYS A 170 20.82 -6.54 4.98
C LYS A 170 20.61 -5.10 4.52
N THR A 171 19.37 -4.72 4.16
CA THR A 171 19.02 -3.37 3.73
C THR A 171 19.40 -2.33 4.78
N PHE A 172 19.05 -2.59 6.04
CA PHE A 172 19.25 -1.63 7.12
C PHE A 172 20.52 -1.83 7.95
N SER A 173 21.42 -2.73 7.54
CA SER A 173 22.71 -2.96 8.22
C SER A 173 23.54 -1.69 8.43
N PRO A 174 23.57 -0.70 7.51
CA PRO A 174 24.28 0.56 7.74
C PRO A 174 23.65 1.42 8.85
N TRP A 175 22.39 1.18 9.19
CA TRP A 175 21.61 1.96 10.18
C TRP A 175 21.08 1.10 11.33
N LYS A 176 21.77 0.01 11.68
CA LYS A 176 21.35 -0.94 12.73
C LYS A 176 21.04 -0.31 14.08
N ASP A 177 21.69 0.80 14.43
CA ASP A 177 21.42 1.53 15.67
C ASP A 177 20.16 2.39 15.62
N LYS A 178 19.71 2.68 14.40
CA LYS A 178 18.57 3.54 14.10
C LYS A 178 17.30 2.75 13.75
N VAL A 179 17.44 1.49 13.30
CA VAL A 179 16.33 0.63 12.86
C VAL A 179 16.15 -0.54 13.82
N GLU A 180 14.90 -0.82 14.15
CA GLU A 180 14.48 -2.02 14.88
C GLU A 180 13.47 -2.78 14.01
N ILE A 181 13.78 -4.03 13.66
CA ILE A 181 12.90 -4.91 12.87
C ILE A 181 12.14 -5.79 13.86
N ILE A 182 10.81 -5.73 13.81
CA ILE A 182 9.90 -6.40 14.73
C ILE A 182 9.13 -7.46 13.95
N ASN A 183 9.48 -8.72 14.19
CA ASN A 183 8.75 -9.86 13.60
C ASN A 183 7.48 -10.12 14.42
N LYS A 184 6.48 -9.25 14.27
CA LYS A 184 5.16 -9.39 14.91
C LYS A 184 4.06 -8.82 14.01
N TYR A 185 2.88 -9.45 14.11
CA TYR A 185 1.66 -8.86 13.60
C TYR A 185 1.22 -7.71 14.49
N VAL A 186 0.70 -6.65 13.89
CA VAL A 186 0.08 -5.55 14.65
C VAL A 186 -1.44 -5.71 14.59
N GLY A 187 -2.09 -5.64 15.75
CA GLY A 187 -3.53 -5.85 15.86
C GLY A 187 -4.19 -5.07 16.97
N ASP A 188 -5.44 -5.41 17.30
CA ASP A 188 -6.24 -4.75 18.33
C ASP A 188 -6.00 -5.31 19.75
N LYS A 189 -5.27 -6.42 19.88
CA LYS A 189 -4.94 -7.09 21.15
C LYS A 189 -3.56 -7.71 21.09
N ASP A 190 -2.86 -7.69 22.23
CA ASP A 190 -1.64 -8.47 22.39
C ASP A 190 -1.99 -9.95 22.51
N ASP A 191 -1.29 -10.79 21.76
CA ASP A 191 -1.43 -12.25 21.81
C ASP A 191 -0.06 -12.89 21.46
N GLU A 192 0.69 -13.24 22.50
CA GLU A 192 2.00 -13.86 22.33
C GLU A 192 1.93 -15.22 21.61
N GLY A 193 0.85 -15.98 21.83
CA GLY A 193 0.65 -17.30 21.20
C GLY A 193 0.45 -17.21 19.69
N ARG A 194 -0.05 -16.08 19.20
CA ARG A 194 -0.22 -15.78 17.78
C ARG A 194 0.74 -14.73 17.25
N ASN A 195 1.71 -14.33 18.05
CA ASN A 195 2.71 -13.31 17.68
C ASN A 195 2.12 -11.93 17.37
N PHE A 196 1.05 -11.51 18.07
CA PHE A 196 0.44 -10.19 17.92
C PHE A 196 0.91 -9.21 19.00
N VAL A 197 1.04 -7.95 18.60
CA VAL A 197 1.31 -6.81 19.48
C VAL A 197 0.40 -5.65 19.12
N THR A 198 -0.02 -4.86 20.12
CA THR A 198 -0.69 -3.59 19.88
C THR A 198 0.32 -2.46 19.79
N LEU A 199 0.01 -1.39 19.06
CA LEU A 199 0.88 -0.19 19.06
C LEU A 199 0.95 0.44 20.47
N ASP A 200 -0.13 0.41 21.23
CA ASP A 200 -0.16 0.96 22.60
C ASP A 200 0.79 0.23 23.54
N SER A 201 0.86 -1.11 23.47
CA SER A 201 1.83 -1.90 24.24
C SER A 201 3.25 -1.63 23.81
N PHE A 202 3.51 -1.66 22.51
CA PHE A 202 4.85 -1.51 21.95
C PHE A 202 5.43 -0.11 22.20
N PHE A 203 4.61 0.92 22.00
CA PHE A 203 5.04 2.30 22.14
C PHE A 203 4.79 2.90 23.54
N ARG A 204 4.42 2.11 24.55
CA ARG A 204 4.15 2.61 25.92
C ARG A 204 5.23 3.59 26.39
N ASP A 205 6.49 3.17 26.32
CA ASP A 205 7.65 3.93 26.80
C ASP A 205 8.56 4.43 25.66
N LYS A 206 8.08 4.36 24.41
CA LYS A 206 8.80 4.77 23.21
C LYS A 206 8.11 5.96 22.54
N LYS A 207 8.85 6.71 21.73
CA LYS A 207 8.30 7.73 20.85
C LYS A 207 7.70 7.08 19.59
N CYS A 208 6.63 7.67 19.07
CA CYS A 208 6.02 7.32 17.80
C CYS A 208 5.43 8.60 17.19
N ASP A 209 6.13 9.24 16.31
CA ASP A 209 5.70 10.51 15.70
C ASP A 209 4.96 10.31 14.39
N TYR A 210 5.28 9.22 13.69
CA TYR A 210 4.76 8.91 12.38
C TYR A 210 4.39 7.43 12.27
N VAL A 211 3.22 7.11 11.72
CA VAL A 211 2.80 5.73 11.43
C VAL A 211 2.46 5.60 9.95
N LYS A 212 3.11 4.68 9.23
CA LYS A 212 2.63 4.15 7.95
C LYS A 212 2.09 2.75 8.21
N ALA A 213 0.93 2.42 7.66
CA ALA A 213 0.40 1.06 7.71
C ALA A 213 -0.15 0.62 6.36
N ASP A 214 0.33 -0.54 5.92
CA ASP A 214 -0.13 -1.29 4.76
C ASP A 214 -0.08 -2.77 5.16
N ILE A 215 -1.18 -3.30 5.70
CA ILE A 215 -1.25 -4.55 6.45
C ILE A 215 -2.45 -5.42 6.08
N GLU A 216 -2.71 -5.48 4.79
CA GLU A 216 -3.64 -6.43 4.18
C GLU A 216 -5.06 -6.43 4.82
N GLY A 217 -5.54 -5.23 5.22
CA GLY A 217 -6.88 -5.02 5.76
C GLY A 217 -6.99 -5.07 7.30
N ALA A 218 -5.86 -5.11 8.01
CA ALA A 218 -5.84 -5.04 9.46
C ALA A 218 -5.68 -3.59 9.99
N GLU A 219 -5.76 -2.55 9.14
CA GLU A 219 -5.57 -1.14 9.52
C GLU A 219 -6.56 -0.70 10.60
N THR A 220 -7.80 -1.18 10.52
CA THR A 220 -8.80 -0.90 11.56
C THR A 220 -8.44 -1.53 12.92
N ALA A 221 -7.88 -2.74 12.90
CA ALA A 221 -7.41 -3.39 14.13
C ALA A 221 -6.18 -2.67 14.71
N LEU A 222 -5.26 -2.23 13.86
CA LEU A 222 -4.12 -1.39 14.25
C LEU A 222 -4.59 -0.10 14.92
N LEU A 223 -5.57 0.60 14.36
CA LEU A 223 -6.12 1.84 14.93
C LEU A 223 -6.73 1.59 16.31
N LYS A 224 -7.49 0.51 16.48
CA LYS A 224 -8.04 0.13 17.81
C LYS A 224 -6.96 -0.19 18.84
N GLY A 225 -5.95 -0.99 18.45
CA GLY A 225 -4.84 -1.35 19.33
C GLY A 225 -3.82 -0.25 19.54
N GLY A 226 -3.95 0.87 18.82
CA GLY A 226 -3.08 2.02 18.90
C GLY A 226 -3.75 3.31 19.39
N GLU A 227 -4.97 3.26 19.94
CA GLU A 227 -5.73 4.44 20.30
C GLU A 227 -4.94 5.44 21.12
N SER A 228 -4.29 5.01 22.20
CA SER A 228 -3.49 5.88 23.06
C SER A 228 -2.28 6.44 22.32
N THR A 229 -1.62 5.62 21.52
CA THR A 229 -0.47 6.02 20.69
C THR A 229 -0.87 7.07 19.68
N PHE A 230 -1.97 6.84 18.95
CA PHE A 230 -2.49 7.81 17.99
C PHE A 230 -2.93 9.10 18.68
N ARG A 231 -3.67 9.04 19.78
CA ARG A 231 -4.15 10.25 20.48
C ARG A 231 -3.05 11.10 21.09
N ASN A 232 -1.95 10.50 21.54
CA ASN A 232 -0.98 11.19 22.40
C ASN A 232 0.41 11.36 21.78
N LYS A 233 0.77 10.58 20.75
CA LYS A 233 2.14 10.56 20.23
C LYS A 233 2.21 10.84 18.72
N VAL A 234 1.37 10.19 17.92
CA VAL A 234 1.41 10.30 16.46
C VAL A 234 0.97 11.68 16.00
N ARG A 235 1.77 12.29 15.15
CA ARG A 235 1.48 13.60 14.53
C ARG A 235 1.02 13.48 13.10
N LYS A 236 1.54 12.47 12.38
CA LYS A 236 1.18 12.17 10.99
C LYS A 236 1.03 10.69 10.78
N THR A 237 0.15 10.30 9.88
CA THR A 237 -0.05 8.90 9.53
C THR A 237 -0.41 8.73 8.07
N LEU A 238 -0.01 7.58 7.50
CA LEU A 238 -0.43 7.08 6.18
C LEU A 238 -1.03 5.70 6.38
N LEU A 239 -2.28 5.53 6.03
CA LEU A 239 -3.01 4.28 6.20
C LEU A 239 -3.57 3.82 4.86
N CYS A 240 -3.25 2.61 4.44
CA CYS A 240 -3.84 2.01 3.26
C CYS A 240 -5.33 1.75 3.47
N ALA A 241 -6.15 2.05 2.46
CA ALA A 241 -7.62 2.07 2.57
C ALA A 241 -8.29 1.30 1.42
N TYR A 242 -7.60 0.33 0.84
CA TYR A 242 -8.07 -0.38 -0.35
C TYR A 242 -8.32 -1.87 -0.15
N HIS A 243 -7.94 -2.44 0.99
CA HIS A 243 -8.07 -3.88 1.22
C HIS A 243 -9.53 -4.30 1.41
N ASN A 244 -10.29 -3.58 2.24
CA ASN A 244 -11.72 -3.83 2.43
C ASN A 244 -12.57 -2.73 1.79
N GLN A 245 -13.85 -3.03 1.52
CA GLN A 245 -14.77 -2.10 0.87
C GLN A 245 -15.09 -0.86 1.71
N ASP A 246 -15.00 -0.99 3.03
CA ASP A 246 -15.37 0.02 4.01
C ASP A 246 -14.17 0.62 4.77
N ASP A 247 -12.95 0.34 4.29
CA ASP A 247 -11.72 0.83 4.93
C ASP A 247 -11.67 2.37 4.97
N GLU A 248 -11.97 3.05 3.84
CA GLU A 248 -11.97 4.52 3.79
C GLU A 248 -12.88 5.12 4.87
N GLU A 249 -14.12 4.63 4.98
CA GLU A 249 -15.08 5.13 5.97
C GLU A 249 -14.61 4.87 7.40
N LYS A 250 -14.16 3.65 7.68
CA LYS A 250 -13.70 3.26 9.02
C LYS A 250 -12.45 4.02 9.45
N ILE A 251 -11.46 4.11 8.58
CA ILE A 251 -10.21 4.82 8.84
C ILE A 251 -10.49 6.30 9.10
N ASN A 252 -11.27 6.96 8.25
CA ASN A 252 -11.65 8.35 8.41
C ASN A 252 -12.30 8.60 9.77
N ARG A 253 -13.28 7.77 10.16
CA ARG A 253 -13.94 7.88 11.47
C ARG A 253 -12.96 7.77 12.64
N TYR A 254 -12.04 6.80 12.64
CA TYR A 254 -11.04 6.69 13.69
C TYR A 254 -10.08 7.89 13.73
N LEU A 255 -9.66 8.39 12.58
CA LEU A 255 -8.79 9.57 12.51
C LEU A 255 -9.49 10.81 13.09
N GLU A 256 -10.78 11.03 12.75
CA GLU A 256 -11.59 12.09 13.34
C GLU A 256 -11.74 11.93 14.86
N GLU A 257 -12.09 10.73 15.33
CA GLU A 257 -12.20 10.42 16.77
C GLU A 257 -10.90 10.64 17.51
N TYR A 258 -9.75 10.45 16.86
CA TYR A 258 -8.42 10.65 17.44
C TYR A 258 -7.88 12.08 17.28
N GLY A 259 -8.65 12.97 16.64
CA GLY A 259 -8.33 14.40 16.52
C GLY A 259 -7.40 14.73 15.34
N PHE A 260 -7.40 13.88 14.30
CA PHE A 260 -6.67 14.17 13.04
C PHE A 260 -7.57 14.87 12.03
N THR A 261 -7.00 15.78 11.28
CA THR A 261 -7.48 16.12 9.95
C THR A 261 -6.99 15.04 8.99
N HIS A 262 -7.80 14.68 7.99
CA HIS A 262 -7.42 13.64 7.05
C HIS A 262 -7.81 14.00 5.62
N GLU A 263 -7.11 13.40 4.67
CA GLU A 263 -7.41 13.51 3.24
C GLU A 263 -7.00 12.22 2.51
N PRO A 264 -7.77 11.78 1.51
CA PRO A 264 -7.37 10.66 0.68
C PRO A 264 -6.27 11.07 -0.31
N SER A 265 -5.51 10.08 -0.80
CA SER A 265 -4.68 10.22 -1.99
C SER A 265 -5.53 10.63 -3.20
N HIS A 266 -4.88 11.18 -4.23
CA HIS A 266 -5.57 11.49 -5.47
C HIS A 266 -5.95 10.20 -6.23
N GLY A 267 -7.17 10.15 -6.76
CA GLY A 267 -7.62 9.05 -7.59
C GLY A 267 -8.03 7.78 -6.83
N PHE A 268 -8.17 6.69 -7.57
CA PHE A 268 -8.69 5.42 -7.08
C PHE A 268 -7.91 4.24 -7.63
N MET A 269 -7.82 3.18 -6.84
CA MET A 269 -7.42 1.84 -7.27
C MET A 269 -8.64 1.06 -7.73
N LEU A 270 -8.49 0.28 -8.78
CA LEU A 270 -9.56 -0.55 -9.35
C LEU A 270 -9.42 -2.00 -8.88
N MET A 271 -10.20 -2.37 -7.88
CA MET A 271 -10.11 -3.65 -7.20
C MET A 271 -10.99 -4.70 -7.89
N ALA A 272 -10.37 -5.53 -8.74
CA ALA A 272 -11.08 -6.56 -9.50
C ALA A 272 -10.31 -7.87 -9.67
N ALA A 273 -9.13 -7.99 -9.10
CA ALA A 273 -8.26 -9.15 -9.30
C ALA A 273 -8.94 -10.47 -8.90
N GLY A 274 -9.63 -10.52 -7.77
CA GLY A 274 -10.35 -11.70 -7.31
C GLY A 274 -11.39 -12.20 -8.33
N TYR A 275 -12.16 -11.29 -8.92
CA TYR A 275 -13.16 -11.65 -9.93
C TYR A 275 -12.53 -12.21 -11.21
N LEU A 276 -11.43 -11.65 -11.66
CA LEU A 276 -10.68 -12.15 -12.81
C LEU A 276 -10.12 -13.56 -12.55
N ASN A 277 -9.79 -13.86 -11.30
CA ASN A 277 -9.31 -15.17 -10.85
C ASN A 277 -10.45 -16.17 -10.55
N GLY A 278 -11.72 -15.79 -10.77
CA GLY A 278 -12.86 -16.70 -10.66
C GLY A 278 -13.71 -16.53 -9.41
N ASP A 279 -13.33 -15.68 -8.47
CA ASP A 279 -14.15 -15.31 -7.32
C ASP A 279 -15.21 -14.28 -7.73
N LYS A 280 -16.43 -14.75 -7.95
CA LYS A 280 -17.55 -13.91 -8.37
C LYS A 280 -18.00 -12.94 -7.28
N ASP A 281 -17.71 -13.24 -6.03
CA ASP A 281 -18.11 -12.44 -4.88
C ASP A 281 -17.17 -11.28 -4.58
N SER A 282 -15.94 -11.33 -5.10
CA SER A 282 -14.95 -10.26 -4.94
C SER A 282 -15.24 -9.00 -5.77
N PHE A 283 -16.08 -9.11 -6.82
CA PHE A 283 -16.45 -7.98 -7.65
C PHE A 283 -17.82 -7.42 -7.25
N LYS A 284 -17.82 -6.63 -6.20
CA LYS A 284 -18.98 -5.90 -5.69
C LYS A 284 -18.63 -4.42 -5.53
N PRO A 285 -19.58 -3.49 -5.75
CA PRO A 285 -19.35 -2.09 -5.46
C PRO A 285 -18.99 -1.87 -3.98
N PRO A 286 -18.13 -0.90 -3.65
CA PRO A 286 -17.42 -0.01 -4.57
C PRO A 286 -16.27 -0.73 -5.29
N TYR A 287 -16.21 -0.61 -6.62
CA TYR A 287 -15.12 -1.18 -7.43
C TYR A 287 -13.84 -0.36 -7.34
N LEU A 288 -14.01 0.93 -7.06
CA LEU A 288 -12.94 1.90 -6.92
C LEU A 288 -12.73 2.18 -5.43
N ARG A 289 -11.47 2.08 -4.98
CA ARG A 289 -11.11 2.32 -3.59
C ARG A 289 -9.99 3.34 -3.50
N ARG A 290 -9.98 4.14 -2.45
CA ARG A 290 -8.85 5.01 -2.14
C ARG A 290 -7.63 4.15 -1.83
N GLY A 291 -6.45 4.56 -2.32
CA GLY A 291 -5.21 3.85 -2.01
C GLY A 291 -4.75 4.14 -0.59
N VAL A 292 -4.56 5.42 -0.27
CA VAL A 292 -3.99 5.86 1.02
C VAL A 292 -4.81 7.00 1.60
N ILE A 293 -5.00 6.99 2.92
CA ILE A 293 -5.51 8.12 3.71
C ILE A 293 -4.33 8.72 4.49
N PHE A 294 -4.10 10.00 4.29
CA PHE A 294 -3.15 10.78 5.07
C PHE A 294 -3.85 11.47 6.22
N GLY A 295 -3.36 11.32 7.44
CA GLY A 295 -3.82 12.02 8.63
C GLY A 295 -2.72 12.92 9.22
N SER A 296 -3.10 14.10 9.71
CA SER A 296 -2.18 15.03 10.39
C SER A 296 -2.88 15.87 11.46
N ARG A 297 -2.12 16.33 12.44
CA ARG A 297 -2.56 17.25 13.50
C ARG A 297 -1.41 18.11 14.00
#